data_7d4b0578b888f2f0ba03eb073c7868fb
#
_entry.id   7d4b0578b888f2f0ba03eb073c7868fb
#
_cell.length_a   1.000
_cell.length_b   1.000
_cell.length_c   1.000
_cell.angle_alpha   90.00
_cell.angle_beta   90.00
_cell.angle_gamma   90.00
#
_symmetry.space_group_name_H-M   'P 1'
#
loop_
_entity.id
_entity.type
_entity.pdbx_description
1 polymer ?
#
loop_
_entity_poly.entity_id
_entity_poly.type
_entity_poly.pdbx_seq_one_letter_code
_entity_poly.pdbx_strand_id
1 'polypeptide(L)'
;LQRYAADFARRYQSIPKYQVYNTALLSYFQGRGFKTEQLDPSRWGRWVESAIGAHLVNYTQEQDFDLYYWRDHNDEVDFVIRQTGNRLMALEVKSGHRQDNSGLHVFADKFHPEHSLVIGGDAFPTELFLSTPIERFLSL
;
A
#
# COMPACT_ATOMS: atom_id res chain seq x y z
N LEU A 1 0.54 -10.35 1.14
CA LEU A 1 1.56 -9.60 1.85
C LEU A 1 1.65 -10.06 3.29
N GLN A 2 2.85 -10.18 3.83
CA GLN A 2 3.07 -10.43 5.26
C GLN A 2 3.10 -9.12 6.04
N ARG A 3 2.83 -9.20 7.33
CA ARG A 3 2.97 -8.04 8.22
C ARG A 3 4.44 -7.68 8.39
N TYR A 4 4.77 -6.40 8.27
CA TYR A 4 6.09 -5.90 8.65
C TYR A 4 6.25 -5.94 10.17
N ALA A 5 7.31 -6.54 10.65
CA ALA A 5 7.70 -6.55 12.05
C ALA A 5 9.22 -6.71 12.15
N ALA A 6 9.83 -6.05 13.14
CA ALA A 6 11.26 -6.22 13.44
C ALA A 6 11.56 -7.66 13.92
N ASP A 7 10.60 -8.27 14.62
CA ASP A 7 10.70 -9.65 15.11
C ASP A 7 10.12 -10.63 14.06
N PHE A 8 10.92 -11.62 13.70
CA PHE A 8 10.57 -12.69 12.76
C PHE A 8 9.33 -13.49 13.22
N ALA A 9 9.22 -13.84 14.50
CA ALA A 9 8.10 -14.60 15.01
C ALA A 9 6.76 -13.85 14.87
N ARG A 10 6.73 -12.56 15.15
CA ARG A 10 5.54 -11.71 14.97
C ARG A 10 5.10 -11.60 13.52
N ARG A 11 6.04 -11.64 12.57
CA ARG A 11 5.73 -11.59 11.13
C ARG A 11 4.90 -12.79 10.71
N TYR A 12 5.29 -13.99 11.10
CA TYR A 12 4.62 -15.23 10.69
C TYR A 12 3.36 -15.58 11.49
N GLN A 13 3.18 -15.03 12.67
CA GLN A 13 1.98 -15.22 13.49
C GLN A 13 0.82 -14.29 13.06
N SER A 14 1.07 -13.33 12.18
CA SER A 14 0.06 -12.39 11.72
C SER A 14 -0.69 -12.94 10.51
N ILE A 15 -1.99 -12.61 10.41
CA ILE A 15 -2.81 -12.97 9.26
C ILE A 15 -2.28 -12.22 8.03
N PRO A 16 -1.93 -12.90 6.93
CA PRO A 16 -1.45 -12.24 5.73
C PRO A 16 -2.55 -11.41 5.05
N LYS A 17 -2.18 -10.28 4.46
CA LYS A 17 -3.05 -9.49 3.59
C LYS A 17 -2.95 -10.03 2.17
N TYR A 18 -4.10 -10.41 1.59
CA TYR A 18 -4.13 -10.87 0.21
C TYR A 18 -4.02 -9.69 -0.76
N GLN A 19 -3.22 -9.87 -1.78
CA GLN A 19 -3.03 -8.87 -2.84
C GLN A 19 -3.10 -9.56 -4.20
N VAL A 20 -3.90 -9.00 -5.11
CA VAL A 20 -3.97 -9.48 -6.49
C VAL A 20 -2.87 -8.85 -7.33
N TYR A 21 -2.36 -9.61 -8.30
CA TYR A 21 -1.42 -9.11 -9.30
C TYR A 21 -2.12 -8.33 -10.42
N ASN A 22 -3.40 -8.61 -10.66
CA ASN A 22 -4.18 -7.97 -11.71
C ASN A 22 -5.59 -7.67 -11.22
N THR A 23 -5.93 -6.40 -11.16
CA THR A 23 -7.26 -5.92 -10.72
C THR A 23 -8.38 -6.25 -11.69
N ALA A 24 -8.10 -6.57 -12.95
CA ALA A 24 -9.12 -7.03 -13.90
C ALA A 24 -9.82 -8.31 -13.45
N LEU A 25 -9.12 -9.18 -12.70
CA LEU A 25 -9.71 -10.38 -12.09
C LEU A 25 -10.79 -10.01 -11.06
N LEU A 26 -10.56 -8.99 -10.26
CA LEU A 26 -11.56 -8.50 -9.29
C LEU A 26 -12.79 -7.97 -10.00
N SER A 27 -12.62 -7.20 -11.08
CA SER A 27 -13.72 -6.67 -11.91
C SER A 27 -14.58 -7.79 -12.46
N TYR A 28 -13.95 -8.82 -13.00
CA TYR A 28 -14.65 -9.97 -13.59
C TYR A 28 -15.51 -10.70 -12.57
N PHE A 29 -14.96 -11.01 -11.39
CA PHE A 29 -15.68 -11.77 -10.37
C PHE A 29 -16.77 -10.95 -9.64
N GLN A 30 -16.63 -9.64 -9.55
CA GLN A 30 -17.63 -8.80 -8.88
C GLN A 30 -18.85 -8.47 -9.75
N GLY A 31 -18.74 -8.57 -11.08
CA GLY A 31 -19.84 -8.42 -12.02
C GLY A 31 -20.54 -7.07 -12.01
N ARG A 32 -19.91 -6.02 -11.43
CA ARG A 32 -20.44 -4.67 -11.31
C ARG A 32 -19.68 -3.71 -12.21
N GLY A 33 -20.37 -2.72 -12.78
CA GLY A 33 -19.75 -1.72 -13.60
C GLY A 33 -18.92 -0.72 -12.78
N PHE A 34 -17.85 -0.19 -13.37
CA PHE A 34 -16.94 0.79 -12.78
C PHE A 34 -17.63 1.98 -12.09
N LYS A 35 -18.64 2.56 -12.76
CA LYS A 35 -19.42 3.69 -12.22
C LYS A 35 -20.14 3.33 -10.91
N THR A 36 -20.63 2.10 -10.79
CA THR A 36 -21.34 1.63 -9.59
C THR A 36 -20.37 1.46 -8.42
N GLU A 37 -19.17 0.97 -8.67
CA GLU A 37 -18.12 0.84 -7.64
C GLU A 37 -17.63 2.20 -7.16
N GLN A 38 -17.51 3.17 -8.06
CA GLN A 38 -17.06 4.53 -7.77
C GLN A 38 -18.05 5.32 -6.89
N LEU A 39 -19.35 4.99 -6.92
CA LEU A 39 -20.39 5.61 -6.09
C LEU A 39 -20.35 5.19 -4.62
N ASP A 40 -19.66 4.09 -4.28
CA ASP A 40 -19.49 3.63 -2.91
C ASP A 40 -18.06 3.93 -2.44
N PRO A 41 -17.85 4.95 -1.58
CA PRO A 41 -16.51 5.37 -1.16
C PRO A 41 -15.68 4.25 -0.52
N SER A 42 -16.32 3.34 0.24
CA SER A 42 -15.60 2.26 0.91
C SER A 42 -15.12 1.19 -0.07
N ARG A 43 -15.92 0.91 -1.10
CA ARG A 43 -15.57 -0.01 -2.19
C ARG A 43 -14.53 0.61 -3.09
N TRP A 44 -14.71 1.88 -3.45
CA TRP A 44 -13.76 2.62 -4.25
C TRP A 44 -12.38 2.65 -3.58
N GLY A 45 -12.34 2.88 -2.26
CA GLY A 45 -11.09 2.82 -1.48
C GLY A 45 -10.35 1.50 -1.65
N ARG A 46 -11.04 0.39 -1.53
CA ARG A 46 -10.45 -0.95 -1.73
C ARG A 46 -9.96 -1.17 -3.16
N TRP A 47 -10.65 -0.60 -4.16
CA TRP A 47 -10.23 -0.66 -5.55
C TRP A 47 -8.93 0.09 -5.78
N VAL A 48 -8.84 1.33 -5.28
CA VAL A 48 -7.64 2.17 -5.39
C VAL A 48 -6.47 1.48 -4.67
N GLU A 49 -6.67 1.02 -3.44
CA GLU A 49 -5.67 0.29 -2.68
C GLU A 49 -5.21 -0.98 -3.43
N SER A 50 -6.15 -1.76 -3.99
CA SER A 50 -5.82 -2.97 -4.76
C SER A 50 -5.04 -2.65 -6.04
N ALA A 51 -5.34 -1.53 -6.71
CA ALA A 51 -4.61 -1.10 -7.90
C ALA A 51 -3.17 -0.71 -7.58
N ILE A 52 -2.98 0.06 -6.50
CA ILE A 52 -1.64 0.43 -6.01
C ILE A 52 -0.87 -0.81 -5.57
N GLY A 53 -1.52 -1.71 -4.83
CA GLY A 53 -0.90 -2.95 -4.40
C GLY A 53 -0.52 -3.87 -5.56
N ALA A 54 -1.35 -3.96 -6.63
CA ALA A 54 -1.02 -4.72 -7.84
C ALA A 54 0.20 -4.11 -8.55
N HIS A 55 0.25 -2.78 -8.65
CA HIS A 55 1.40 -2.07 -9.22
C HIS A 55 2.68 -2.40 -8.44
N LEU A 56 2.66 -2.25 -7.11
CA LEU A 56 3.81 -2.54 -6.27
C LEU A 56 4.25 -4.01 -6.33
N VAL A 57 3.32 -4.98 -6.21
CA VAL A 57 3.68 -6.39 -6.20
C VAL A 57 4.26 -6.87 -7.53
N ASN A 58 3.84 -6.29 -8.65
CA ASN A 58 4.44 -6.60 -9.95
C ASN A 58 5.90 -6.12 -10.02
N TYR A 59 6.20 -4.95 -9.45
CA TYR A 59 7.57 -4.45 -9.39
C TYR A 59 8.49 -5.26 -8.46
N THR A 60 7.98 -5.99 -7.46
CA THR A 60 8.83 -6.88 -6.65
C THR A 60 9.46 -8.00 -7.46
N GLN A 61 8.94 -8.30 -8.65
CA GLN A 61 9.51 -9.29 -9.57
C GLN A 61 10.72 -8.73 -10.34
N GLU A 62 10.79 -7.42 -10.51
CA GLU A 62 11.78 -6.73 -11.33
C GLU A 62 12.82 -5.98 -10.48
N GLN A 63 12.44 -5.59 -9.26
CA GLN A 63 13.24 -4.76 -8.38
C GLN A 63 13.59 -5.51 -7.08
N ASP A 64 14.75 -5.20 -6.52
CA ASP A 64 15.24 -5.83 -5.28
C ASP A 64 14.64 -5.14 -4.04
N PHE A 65 13.35 -5.37 -3.81
CA PHE A 65 12.68 -4.98 -2.59
C PHE A 65 11.61 -5.99 -2.15
N ASP A 66 11.34 -6.01 -0.85
CA ASP A 66 10.23 -6.77 -0.27
C ASP A 66 9.04 -5.85 0.01
N LEU A 67 7.83 -6.37 -0.17
CA LEU A 67 6.59 -5.66 0.07
C LEU A 67 5.82 -6.27 1.25
N TYR A 68 5.45 -5.44 2.20
CA TYR A 68 4.69 -5.78 3.40
C TYR A 68 3.51 -4.84 3.57
N TYR A 69 2.61 -5.13 4.54
CA TYR A 69 1.72 -4.18 5.19
C TYR A 69 2.14 -4.07 6.67
N TRP A 70 1.67 -3.04 7.38
CA TRP A 70 1.87 -2.95 8.82
C TRP A 70 0.56 -2.66 9.53
N ARG A 71 0.36 -3.29 10.69
CA ARG A 71 -0.78 -3.04 11.58
C ARG A 71 -0.35 -3.23 13.02
N ASP A 72 -0.75 -2.31 13.88
CA ASP A 72 -0.59 -2.41 15.33
C ASP A 72 -1.83 -1.81 16.01
N HIS A 73 -2.63 -2.65 16.66
CA HIS A 73 -3.95 -2.30 17.21
C HIS A 73 -4.87 -1.69 16.14
N ASN A 74 -5.14 -0.39 16.23
CA ASN A 74 -6.01 0.35 15.30
C ASN A 74 -5.24 1.10 14.22
N ASP A 75 -3.90 1.14 14.32
CA ASP A 75 -3.04 1.83 13.37
C ASP A 75 -2.61 0.87 12.26
N GLU A 76 -2.68 1.35 11.03
CA GLU A 76 -2.33 0.56 9.84
C GLU A 76 -1.54 1.42 8.85
N VAL A 77 -0.60 0.79 8.14
CA VAL A 77 0.05 1.30 6.94
C VAL A 77 -0.19 0.29 5.83
N ASP A 78 -0.77 0.74 4.73
CA ASP A 78 -1.23 -0.13 3.65
C ASP A 78 -0.09 -0.91 3.01
N PHE A 79 1.04 -0.24 2.76
CA PHE A 79 2.22 -0.87 2.17
C PHE A 79 3.50 -0.36 2.83
N VAL A 80 4.40 -1.29 3.10
CA VAL A 80 5.76 -1.02 3.57
C VAL A 80 6.73 -1.68 2.60
N ILE A 81 7.55 -0.88 1.95
CA ILE A 81 8.64 -1.34 1.08
C ILE A 81 9.91 -1.42 1.91
N ARG A 82 10.59 -2.56 1.84
CA ARG A 82 11.91 -2.75 2.43
C ARG A 82 12.92 -3.04 1.34
N GLN A 83 13.87 -2.15 1.16
CA GLN A 83 14.99 -2.29 0.24
C GLN A 83 16.20 -2.96 0.91
N THR A 84 17.19 -3.30 0.11
CA THR A 84 18.52 -3.74 0.57
C THR A 84 19.09 -2.73 1.56
N GLY A 85 19.77 -3.21 2.62
CA GLY A 85 20.27 -2.35 3.69
C GLY A 85 19.21 -1.94 4.72
N ASN A 86 18.01 -2.56 4.68
CA ASN A 86 16.89 -2.30 5.58
C ASN A 86 16.30 -0.87 5.48
N ARG A 87 16.46 -0.23 4.33
CA ARG A 87 15.84 1.06 4.02
C ARG A 87 14.34 0.85 3.88
N LEU A 88 13.55 1.66 4.58
CA LEU A 88 12.10 1.52 4.61
C LEU A 88 11.41 2.72 3.95
N MET A 89 10.36 2.43 3.20
CA MET A 89 9.39 3.40 2.72
C MET A 89 7.99 2.98 3.13
N ALA A 90 7.23 3.89 3.72
CA ALA A 90 5.85 3.65 4.15
C ALA A 90 4.87 4.35 3.20
N LEU A 91 3.83 3.63 2.76
CA LEU A 91 2.82 4.12 1.82
C LEU A 91 1.43 3.94 2.41
N GLU A 92 0.66 5.02 2.45
CA GLU A 92 -0.75 5.04 2.83
C GLU A 92 -1.60 5.42 1.62
N VAL A 93 -2.72 4.75 1.41
CA VAL A 93 -3.62 4.98 0.27
C VAL A 93 -4.91 5.63 0.73
N LYS A 94 -5.28 6.75 0.11
CA LYS A 94 -6.52 7.46 0.37
C LYS A 94 -7.35 7.58 -0.91
N SER A 95 -8.63 7.24 -0.82
CA SER A 95 -9.58 7.38 -1.94
C SER A 95 -10.52 8.56 -1.80
N GLY A 96 -10.39 9.35 -0.73
CA GLY A 96 -11.24 10.51 -0.41
C GLY A 96 -10.49 11.56 0.40
N HIS A 97 -11.18 12.63 0.78
CA HIS A 97 -10.61 13.80 1.46
C HIS A 97 -10.26 13.59 2.96
N ARG A 98 -10.48 12.41 3.52
CA ARG A 98 -10.13 12.11 4.93
C ARG A 98 -8.62 12.04 5.11
N GLN A 99 -8.07 12.93 5.93
CA GLN A 99 -6.64 13.03 6.23
C GLN A 99 -6.27 12.36 7.57
N ASP A 100 -6.82 11.20 7.87
CA ASP A 100 -6.34 10.43 9.03
C ASP A 100 -5.08 9.65 8.61
N ASN A 101 -3.93 10.09 9.10
CA ASN A 101 -2.61 9.49 8.84
C ASN A 101 -1.97 8.99 10.14
N SER A 102 -2.79 8.68 11.17
CA SER A 102 -2.28 8.23 12.48
C SER A 102 -1.36 7.02 12.34
N GLY A 103 -1.72 6.05 11.51
CA GLY A 103 -0.91 4.86 11.26
C GLY A 103 0.48 5.17 10.71
N LEU A 104 0.60 6.10 9.74
CA LEU A 104 1.90 6.53 9.22
C LEU A 104 2.76 7.18 10.29
N HIS A 105 2.18 8.02 11.14
CA HIS A 105 2.94 8.68 12.22
C HIS A 105 3.44 7.66 13.25
N VAL A 106 2.57 6.75 13.70
CA VAL A 106 2.97 5.69 14.65
C VAL A 106 4.02 4.78 14.04
N PHE A 107 3.89 4.44 12.75
CA PHE A 107 4.90 3.66 12.04
C PHE A 107 6.24 4.39 11.94
N ALA A 108 6.21 5.68 11.59
CA ALA A 108 7.40 6.50 11.46
C ALA A 108 8.17 6.65 12.77
N ASP A 109 7.46 6.87 13.88
CA ASP A 109 8.06 6.95 15.21
C ASP A 109 8.70 5.62 15.65
N LYS A 110 8.15 4.49 15.20
CA LYS A 110 8.60 3.15 15.61
C LYS A 110 9.72 2.58 14.76
N PHE A 111 9.70 2.84 13.45
CA PHE A 111 10.57 2.18 12.48
C PHE A 111 11.46 3.12 11.68
N HIS A 112 11.26 4.43 11.80
CA HIS A 112 12.06 5.49 11.16
C HIS A 112 12.28 5.24 9.66
N PRO A 113 11.20 5.12 8.83
CA PRO A 113 11.34 4.98 7.39
C PRO A 113 12.05 6.21 6.81
N GLU A 114 12.83 6.02 5.75
CA GLU A 114 13.47 7.13 5.04
C GLU A 114 12.43 8.05 4.41
N HIS A 115 11.35 7.43 3.89
CA HIS A 115 10.26 8.18 3.25
C HIS A 115 8.90 7.63 3.69
N SER A 116 7.95 8.56 3.79
CA SER A 116 6.53 8.26 3.97
C SER A 116 5.72 9.03 2.94
N LEU A 117 4.83 8.35 2.22
CA LEU A 117 4.02 8.93 1.16
C LEU A 117 2.56 8.58 1.34
N VAL A 118 1.68 9.59 1.23
CA VAL A 118 0.23 9.39 1.10
C VAL A 118 -0.14 9.51 -0.38
N ILE A 119 -0.81 8.47 -0.91
CA ILE A 119 -1.21 8.38 -2.32
C ILE A 119 -2.73 8.55 -2.40
N GLY A 120 -3.17 9.48 -3.26
CA GLY A 120 -4.59 9.80 -3.45
C GLY A 120 -5.12 10.86 -2.49
N GLY A 121 -6.43 11.09 -2.50
CA GLY A 121 -7.04 12.21 -1.78
C GLY A 121 -6.51 13.56 -2.26
N ASP A 122 -6.14 14.41 -1.29
CA ASP A 122 -5.54 15.72 -1.55
C ASP A 122 -3.99 15.69 -1.54
N ALA A 123 -3.39 14.48 -1.46
CA ALA A 123 -1.96 14.28 -1.40
C ALA A 123 -1.37 13.93 -2.79
N PHE A 124 -0.51 12.91 -2.89
CA PHE A 124 0.12 12.56 -4.17
C PHE A 124 -0.90 11.88 -5.11
N PRO A 125 -1.13 12.39 -6.34
CA PRO A 125 -2.17 11.85 -7.23
C PRO A 125 -1.96 10.37 -7.56
N THR A 126 -3.02 9.57 -7.45
CA THR A 126 -3.00 8.13 -7.71
C THR A 126 -2.55 7.81 -9.15
N GLU A 127 -3.06 8.57 -10.13
CA GLU A 127 -2.72 8.38 -11.54
C GLU A 127 -1.24 8.66 -11.81
N LEU A 128 -0.70 9.67 -11.13
CA LEU A 128 0.72 10.01 -11.26
C LEU A 128 1.59 8.94 -10.60
N PHE A 129 1.16 8.37 -9.45
CA PHE A 129 1.87 7.27 -8.83
C PHE A 129 1.91 6.04 -9.74
N LEU A 130 0.76 5.63 -10.28
CA LEU A 130 0.65 4.46 -11.16
C LEU A 130 1.36 4.61 -12.51
N SER A 131 1.57 5.85 -12.97
CA SER A 131 2.30 6.13 -14.22
C SER A 131 3.80 6.42 -14.04
N THR A 132 4.26 6.51 -12.79
CA THR A 132 5.67 6.78 -12.48
C THR A 132 6.38 5.48 -12.11
N PRO A 133 7.53 5.15 -12.71
CA PRO A 133 8.32 3.98 -12.31
C PRO A 133 8.68 4.04 -10.82
N ILE A 134 8.53 2.89 -10.14
CA ILE A 134 8.71 2.82 -8.68
C ILE A 134 10.12 3.21 -8.24
N GLU A 135 11.12 3.01 -9.08
CA GLU A 135 12.52 3.35 -8.84
C GLU A 135 12.72 4.83 -8.51
N ARG A 136 11.87 5.70 -9.08
CA ARG A 136 11.92 7.14 -8.78
C ARG A 136 11.54 7.47 -7.34
N PHE A 137 10.67 6.67 -6.75
CA PHE A 137 10.28 6.82 -5.34
C PHE A 137 11.28 6.14 -4.41
N LEU A 138 11.96 5.08 -4.87
CA LEU A 138 12.94 4.34 -4.08
C LEU A 138 14.32 5.01 -4.05
N SER A 139 14.55 5.97 -4.94
CA SER A 139 15.82 6.73 -5.04
C SER A 139 15.75 8.13 -4.44
N LEU A 140 14.62 8.51 -3.83
CA LEU A 140 14.48 9.75 -3.09
C LEU A 140 15.27 9.68 -1.79
#